data_b5e7b3f53f61c60c19892ddc496ff686
#
_entry.id   b5e7b3f53f61c60c19892ddc496ff686
#
_cell.length_a   1.000
_cell.length_b   1.000
_cell.length_c   1.000
_cell.angle_alpha   90.00
_cell.angle_beta   90.00
_cell.angle_gamma   90.00
#
_symmetry.space_group_name_H-M   'P 1'
#
loop_
_entity.id
_entity.type
_entity.pdbx_description
1 polymer ?
#
loop_
_entity_poly.entity_id
_entity_poly.type
_entity_poly.pdbx_seq_one_letter_code
_entity_poly.pdbx_strand_id
1 'polypeptide(L)'
;MNEAAITYYSVKSVGADKYVTLLEDLEFYFPVWQLNEITELWNDGIHIMDLAKIYKRDVDEVFLALFHQARKGKIKRPIATLI
;
A
#
# COMPACT_ATOMS: atom_id res chain seq x y z
N MET A 1 9.71 19.40 11.83
CA MET A 1 9.75 19.76 10.43
C MET A 1 9.73 21.25 10.27
N ASN A 2 10.41 21.72 9.27
CA ASN A 2 10.61 23.13 9.02
C ASN A 2 9.42 23.70 8.27
N GLU A 3 8.75 24.70 8.87
CA GLU A 3 7.62 25.36 8.22
C GLU A 3 7.99 26.04 6.91
N ALA A 4 9.21 26.57 6.85
CA ALA A 4 9.68 27.22 5.64
C ALA A 4 9.75 26.24 4.47
N ALA A 5 10.11 25.00 4.74
CA ALA A 5 10.14 23.97 3.71
C ALA A 5 8.75 23.65 3.18
N ILE A 6 7.78 23.56 4.09
CA ILE A 6 6.39 23.31 3.69
C ILE A 6 5.86 24.46 2.85
N THR A 7 6.09 25.69 3.29
CA THR A 7 5.67 26.87 2.55
C THR A 7 6.32 26.92 1.18
N TYR A 8 7.60 26.57 1.11
CA TYR A 8 8.33 26.58 -0.14
C TYR A 8 7.71 25.61 -1.16
N TYR A 9 7.39 24.39 -0.74
CA TYR A 9 6.76 23.44 -1.63
C TYR A 9 5.38 23.89 -2.07
N SER A 10 4.62 24.49 -1.18
CA SER A 10 3.32 25.03 -1.51
C SER A 10 3.43 26.10 -2.59
N VAL A 11 4.42 26.99 -2.45
CA VAL A 11 4.63 28.04 -3.44
C VAL A 11 5.02 27.46 -4.77
N LYS A 12 5.85 26.44 -4.79
CA LYS A 12 6.27 25.79 -6.03
C LYS A 12 5.12 25.12 -6.75
N SER A 13 4.13 24.66 -6.04
CA SER A 13 2.99 24.01 -6.66
C SER A 13 1.94 25.01 -7.14
N VAL A 14 2.06 26.28 -6.74
CA VAL A 14 1.15 27.32 -7.18
C VAL A 14 1.29 27.48 -8.70
N GLY A 15 0.17 27.45 -9.38
CA GLY A 15 0.14 27.58 -10.84
C GLY A 15 0.32 26.28 -11.57
N ALA A 16 0.57 25.19 -10.86
CA ALA A 16 0.60 23.88 -11.48
C ALA A 16 -0.84 23.38 -11.59
N ASP A 17 -1.39 23.45 -12.80
CA ASP A 17 -2.77 23.02 -13.05
C ASP A 17 -2.89 21.54 -13.32
N LYS A 18 -1.77 20.82 -13.18
CA LYS A 18 -1.74 19.40 -13.51
C LYS A 18 -1.71 18.57 -12.24
N TYR A 19 -2.51 17.52 -12.27
CA TYR A 19 -2.58 16.56 -11.17
C TYR A 19 -2.20 15.19 -11.68
N VAL A 20 -1.61 14.39 -10.80
CA VAL A 20 -1.28 13.00 -11.11
C VAL A 20 -2.15 12.13 -10.22
N THR A 21 -2.83 11.17 -10.84
CA THR A 21 -3.54 10.14 -10.08
C THR A 21 -2.54 9.08 -9.68
N LEU A 22 -2.34 8.91 -8.38
CA LEU A 22 -1.38 7.93 -7.90
C LEU A 22 -1.92 6.52 -8.14
N LEU A 23 -1.00 5.63 -8.55
CA LEU A 23 -1.27 4.19 -8.59
C LEU A 23 -2.45 3.82 -9.49
N GLU A 24 -2.69 4.60 -10.54
CA GLU A 24 -3.84 4.38 -11.42
C GLU A 24 -3.74 3.07 -12.23
N ASP A 25 -2.54 2.50 -12.32
CA ASP A 25 -2.31 1.24 -13.00
C ASP A 25 -2.52 0.01 -12.11
N LEU A 26 -2.88 0.23 -10.84
CA LEU A 26 -3.09 -0.86 -9.90
C LEU A 26 -4.58 -1.13 -9.68
N GLU A 27 -4.88 -2.37 -9.35
CA GLU A 27 -6.23 -2.81 -9.03
C GLU A 27 -6.46 -2.68 -7.53
N PHE A 28 -7.44 -1.86 -7.12
CA PHE A 28 -7.72 -1.61 -5.71
C PHE A 28 -8.85 -2.48 -5.16
N TYR A 29 -9.49 -3.26 -6.02
CA TYR A 29 -10.59 -4.11 -5.61
C TYR A 29 -10.09 -5.48 -5.23
N PHE A 30 -10.45 -5.91 -4.04
CA PHE A 30 -10.11 -7.23 -3.53
C PHE A 30 -11.38 -7.90 -3.04
N PRO A 31 -11.66 -9.11 -3.50
CA PRO A 31 -12.72 -9.89 -2.86
C PRO A 31 -12.39 -10.04 -1.38
N VAL A 32 -13.42 -10.00 -0.55
CA VAL A 32 -13.21 -10.09 0.90
C VAL A 32 -12.47 -11.38 1.27
N TRP A 33 -12.82 -12.48 0.63
CA TRP A 33 -12.15 -13.77 0.91
C TRP A 33 -10.66 -13.72 0.60
N GLN A 34 -10.29 -13.07 -0.50
CA GLN A 34 -8.88 -12.97 -0.90
C GLN A 34 -8.11 -12.08 0.08
N LEU A 35 -8.70 -10.97 0.46
CA LEU A 35 -8.08 -10.06 1.42
C LEU A 35 -7.84 -10.76 2.75
N ASN A 36 -8.80 -11.54 3.20
CA ASN A 36 -8.66 -12.30 4.45
C ASN A 36 -7.57 -13.37 4.34
N GLU A 37 -7.51 -14.08 3.23
CA GLU A 37 -6.47 -15.09 3.04
C GLU A 37 -5.08 -14.47 2.98
N ILE A 38 -4.94 -13.37 2.25
CA ILE A 38 -3.66 -12.65 2.18
C ILE A 38 -3.21 -12.25 3.58
N THR A 39 -4.15 -11.76 4.39
CA THR A 39 -3.85 -11.35 5.76
C THR A 39 -3.36 -12.53 6.60
N GLU A 40 -4.06 -13.65 6.53
CA GLU A 40 -3.70 -14.85 7.30
C GLU A 40 -2.34 -15.39 6.87
N LEU A 41 -2.12 -15.50 5.57
CA LEU A 41 -0.85 -16.05 5.07
C LEU A 41 0.31 -15.11 5.40
N TRP A 42 0.10 -13.82 5.31
CA TRP A 42 1.13 -12.87 5.73
C TRP A 42 1.45 -13.05 7.21
N ASN A 43 0.44 -13.13 8.06
CA ASN A 43 0.64 -13.32 9.49
C ASN A 43 1.34 -14.64 9.79
N ASP A 44 1.14 -15.65 8.95
CA ASP A 44 1.80 -16.96 9.08
C ASP A 44 3.23 -16.97 8.55
N GLY A 45 3.70 -15.86 8.00
CA GLY A 45 5.08 -15.75 7.58
C GLY A 45 5.35 -15.88 6.08
N ILE A 46 4.30 -15.95 5.26
CA ILE A 46 4.48 -16.06 3.82
C ILE A 46 4.99 -14.73 3.27
N HIS A 47 5.98 -14.81 2.39
CA HIS A 47 6.61 -13.63 1.81
C HIS A 47 5.67 -12.94 0.82
N ILE A 48 5.76 -11.61 0.75
CA ILE A 48 4.86 -10.83 -0.12
C ILE A 48 4.97 -11.24 -1.59
N MET A 49 6.17 -11.59 -2.04
CA MET A 49 6.35 -12.03 -3.43
C MET A 49 5.60 -13.32 -3.71
N ASP A 50 5.55 -14.22 -2.74
CA ASP A 50 4.81 -15.47 -2.88
C ASP A 50 3.30 -15.22 -2.87
N LEU A 51 2.85 -14.29 -2.04
CA LEU A 51 1.44 -13.90 -2.02
C LEU A 51 1.02 -13.35 -3.39
N ALA A 52 1.86 -12.51 -3.97
CA ALA A 52 1.58 -11.95 -5.29
C ALA A 52 1.43 -13.05 -6.33
N LYS A 53 2.30 -14.07 -6.28
CA LYS A 53 2.23 -15.20 -7.19
C LYS A 53 0.98 -16.05 -6.98
N ILE A 54 0.65 -16.33 -5.72
CA ILE A 54 -0.51 -17.17 -5.37
C ILE A 54 -1.79 -16.56 -5.93
N TYR A 55 -1.95 -15.25 -5.76
CA TYR A 55 -3.19 -14.57 -6.13
C TYR A 55 -3.11 -13.90 -7.49
N LYS A 56 -1.99 -14.05 -8.20
CA LYS A 56 -1.77 -13.46 -9.53
C LYS A 56 -2.04 -11.94 -9.48
N ARG A 57 -1.46 -11.33 -8.47
CA ARG A 57 -1.57 -9.89 -8.25
C ARG A 57 -0.21 -9.25 -8.37
N ASP A 58 -0.20 -7.97 -8.73
CA ASP A 58 1.01 -7.16 -8.63
C ASP A 58 1.46 -7.10 -7.17
N VAL A 59 2.76 -7.15 -6.94
CA VAL A 59 3.29 -7.11 -5.57
C VAL A 59 2.88 -5.82 -4.85
N ASP A 60 2.78 -4.72 -5.61
CA ASP A 60 2.37 -3.44 -5.03
C ASP A 60 0.91 -3.48 -4.58
N GLU A 61 0.06 -4.21 -5.32
CA GLU A 61 -1.33 -4.39 -4.91
C GLU A 61 -1.42 -5.19 -3.61
N VAL A 62 -0.60 -6.22 -3.48
CA VAL A 62 -0.55 -7.00 -2.24
C VAL A 62 -0.04 -6.14 -1.08
N PHE A 63 0.98 -5.33 -1.33
CA PHE A 63 1.48 -4.39 -0.32
C PHE A 63 0.37 -3.45 0.15
N LEU A 64 -0.39 -2.89 -0.78
CA LEU A 64 -1.48 -2.00 -0.43
C LEU A 64 -2.58 -2.71 0.35
N ALA A 65 -2.87 -3.96 -0.01
CA ALA A 65 -3.82 -4.76 0.75
C ALA A 65 -3.36 -4.96 2.19
N LEU A 66 -2.08 -5.28 2.37
CA LEU A 66 -1.51 -5.44 3.71
C LEU A 66 -1.51 -4.12 4.48
N PHE A 67 -1.20 -3.03 3.82
CA PHE A 67 -1.26 -1.71 4.44
C PHE A 67 -2.68 -1.38 4.89
N HIS A 68 -3.65 -1.67 4.03
CA HIS A 68 -5.06 -1.49 4.37
C HIS A 68 -5.42 -2.30 5.62
N GLN A 69 -5.01 -3.57 5.67
CA GLN A 69 -5.30 -4.43 6.81
C GLN A 69 -4.56 -4.00 8.07
N ALA A 70 -3.36 -3.46 7.92
CA ALA A 70 -2.60 -2.91 9.04
C ALA A 70 -3.36 -1.74 9.68
N ARG A 71 -3.93 -0.88 8.86
CA ARG A 71 -4.73 0.24 9.35
C ARG A 71 -5.99 -0.22 10.09
N LYS A 72 -6.46 -1.42 9.79
CA LYS A 72 -7.60 -2.04 10.48
C LYS A 72 -7.18 -2.84 11.71
N GLY A 73 -5.89 -2.88 12.01
CA GLY A 73 -5.39 -3.62 13.18
C GLY A 73 -5.36 -5.12 13.00
N LYS A 74 -5.36 -5.61 11.77
CA LYS A 74 -5.43 -7.06 11.48
C LYS A 74 -4.09 -7.69 11.19
N ILE A 75 -3.03 -6.90 11.11
CA ILE A 75 -1.69 -7.41 10.81
C ILE A 75 -0.97 -7.71 12.13
N LYS A 76 -0.49 -8.94 12.27
CA LYS A 76 0.27 -9.37 13.44
C LYS A 76 1.77 -9.37 13.17
N ARG A 77 2.16 -9.75 11.96
CA ARG A 77 3.55 -9.70 11.55
C ARG A 77 3.83 -8.32 10.96
N PRO A 78 4.78 -7.55 11.51
CA PRO A 78 4.98 -6.15 11.09
C PRO A 78 5.28 -6.03 9.60
N ILE A 79 4.62 -5.06 8.96
CA ILE A 79 4.85 -4.74 7.55
C ILE A 79 6.21 -4.09 7.36
N ALA A 80 6.73 -3.44 8.38
CA ALA A 80 8.03 -2.78 8.32
C ALA A 80 9.15 -3.73 7.91
N THR A 81 8.95 -5.03 8.06
CA THR A 81 9.92 -6.02 7.59
C THR A 81 10.04 -6.04 6.06
N LEU A 82 9.14 -5.39 5.34
CA LEU A 82 9.21 -5.29 3.89
C LEU A 82 10.20 -4.23 3.42
N ILE A 83 10.57 -3.34 4.31
CA ILE A 83 11.47 -2.24 4.02
C ILE A 83 12.93 -2.60 4.42
#